data_06f1996f022a0d049a6112834be6b670
#
_entry.id   06f1996f022a0d049a6112834be6b670
#
_cell.length_a   1.000
_cell.length_b   1.000
_cell.length_c   1.000
_cell.angle_alpha   90.00
_cell.angle_beta   90.00
_cell.angle_gamma   90.00
#
_symmetry.space_group_name_H-M   'P 1'
#
loop_
_entity.id
_entity.type
_entity.pdbx_description
1 polymer ?
#
loop_
_entity_poly.entity_id
_entity_poly.type
_entity_poly.pdbx_seq_one_letter_code
_entity_poly.pdbx_strand_id
1 'polypeptide(L)'
;DNPNKGDLGGRPTPTQWNLLSYSTQNDELNQAETFIYKIGDNVQYVNNKKYLDLTRFSSKDSTAETTVIGALHFGYDGDVNFLYNKTEYLLYDFGAEVGDTLNLFSGIDNYTSDCQTYTHVVKKKEILEDGRTKMILDVILYEEIDRTIFERKWEKIWIAGLGSLDGIVH
;
A
#
# COMPACT_ATOMS: atom_id res chain seq x y z
N ASP A 1 29.53 -13.49 -1.33
CA ASP A 1 28.41 -12.56 -1.18
C ASP A 1 27.76 -12.36 -2.53
N ASN A 2 26.57 -12.93 -2.72
CA ASN A 2 25.84 -12.88 -3.98
C ASN A 2 24.91 -11.64 -3.97
N PRO A 3 25.18 -10.59 -4.77
CA PRO A 3 24.38 -9.37 -4.78
C PRO A 3 22.94 -9.54 -5.35
N ASN A 4 22.58 -10.74 -5.80
CA ASN A 4 21.28 -11.06 -6.39
C ASN A 4 20.29 -11.78 -5.45
N LYS A 5 20.55 -11.81 -4.14
CA LYS A 5 19.63 -12.42 -3.16
C LYS A 5 18.54 -11.47 -2.69
N GLY A 6 18.09 -10.54 -3.49
CA GLY A 6 17.01 -9.60 -3.19
C GLY A 6 15.77 -9.77 -4.07
N ASP A 7 15.72 -10.87 -4.80
CA ASP A 7 14.53 -11.21 -5.58
C ASP A 7 13.58 -12.01 -4.69
N LEU A 8 12.33 -11.57 -4.57
CA LEU A 8 11.21 -12.26 -3.91
C LEU A 8 10.96 -13.65 -4.55
N GLY A 9 11.97 -14.53 -4.56
CA GLY A 9 11.88 -15.92 -5.01
C GLY A 9 11.34 -16.12 -6.43
N GLY A 10 11.68 -15.24 -7.38
CA GLY A 10 11.29 -15.38 -8.79
C GLY A 10 9.79 -15.21 -9.06
N ARG A 11 9.02 -14.70 -8.10
CA ARG A 11 7.60 -14.40 -8.30
C ARG A 11 7.47 -13.05 -8.98
N PRO A 12 6.64 -12.90 -10.04
CA PRO A 12 6.43 -11.60 -10.67
C PRO A 12 5.78 -10.67 -9.66
N THR A 13 6.53 -9.65 -9.23
CA THR A 13 5.95 -8.52 -8.51
C THR A 13 5.11 -7.76 -9.52
N PRO A 14 3.85 -7.42 -9.22
CA PRO A 14 3.08 -6.60 -10.12
C PRO A 14 3.80 -5.27 -10.28
N THR A 15 3.98 -4.85 -11.52
CA THR A 15 4.63 -3.58 -11.84
C THR A 15 3.61 -2.45 -11.98
N GLN A 16 2.33 -2.79 -11.93
CA GLN A 16 1.23 -1.84 -12.11
C GLN A 16 0.00 -2.25 -11.30
N TRP A 17 -0.66 -1.27 -10.69
CA TRP A 17 -1.98 -1.37 -10.06
C TRP A 17 -2.92 -0.33 -10.64
N ASN A 18 -4.20 -0.69 -10.79
CA ASN A 18 -5.24 0.25 -11.20
C ASN A 18 -6.18 0.45 -10.01
N LEU A 19 -6.32 1.68 -9.57
CA LEU A 19 -7.24 2.06 -8.49
C LEU A 19 -8.32 2.96 -9.06
N LEU A 20 -9.59 2.55 -8.92
CA LEU A 20 -10.73 3.38 -9.24
C LEU A 20 -11.05 4.27 -8.05
N SER A 21 -10.94 5.58 -8.22
CA SER A 21 -11.33 6.58 -7.23
C SER A 21 -12.64 7.23 -7.63
N TYR A 22 -13.52 7.42 -6.65
CA TYR A 22 -14.77 8.15 -6.82
C TYR A 22 -14.69 9.45 -6.02
N SER A 23 -15.03 10.56 -6.67
CA SER A 23 -15.24 11.83 -5.98
C SER A 23 -16.74 12.13 -5.97
N THR A 24 -17.31 12.34 -4.79
CA THR A 24 -18.68 12.86 -4.62
C THR A 24 -18.60 14.32 -4.24
N GLN A 25 -19.10 15.20 -5.09
CA GLN A 25 -19.39 16.58 -4.73
C GLN A 25 -20.91 16.78 -4.80
N ASN A 26 -21.53 17.19 -3.70
CA ASN A 26 -22.96 17.50 -3.60
C ASN A 26 -23.90 16.33 -3.98
N ASP A 27 -23.69 15.13 -3.43
CA ASP A 27 -24.51 13.92 -3.69
C ASP A 27 -24.66 13.50 -5.16
N GLU A 28 -23.97 14.14 -6.08
CA GLU A 28 -23.85 13.69 -7.46
C GLU A 28 -22.53 12.95 -7.64
N LEU A 29 -22.57 11.74 -8.20
CA LEU A 29 -21.41 10.93 -8.63
C LEU A 29 -20.73 11.65 -9.81
N ASN A 30 -20.03 12.74 -9.53
CA ASN A 30 -19.59 13.63 -10.59
C ASN A 30 -18.35 13.19 -11.32
N GLN A 31 -17.49 12.34 -10.77
CA GLN A 31 -16.33 11.85 -11.54
C GLN A 31 -15.73 10.58 -10.96
N ALA A 32 -15.92 9.47 -11.64
CA ALA A 32 -15.06 8.29 -11.45
C ALA A 32 -13.73 8.53 -12.18
N GLU A 33 -12.61 8.36 -11.49
CA GLU A 33 -11.28 8.46 -12.06
C GLU A 33 -10.47 7.23 -11.69
N THR A 34 -9.80 6.66 -12.68
CA THR A 34 -8.89 5.54 -12.44
C THR A 34 -7.46 6.08 -12.35
N PHE A 35 -6.83 5.89 -11.20
CA PHE A 35 -5.41 6.10 -11.03
C PHE A 35 -4.65 4.82 -11.31
N ILE A 36 -3.58 4.96 -12.07
CA ILE A 36 -2.68 3.87 -12.39
C ILE A 36 -1.37 4.11 -11.63
N TYR A 37 -0.99 3.13 -10.81
CA TYR A 37 0.26 3.14 -10.06
C TYR A 37 1.24 2.20 -10.72
N LYS A 38 2.48 2.65 -10.93
CA LYS A 38 3.56 1.85 -11.51
C LYS A 38 4.81 1.93 -10.65
N ILE A 39 5.50 0.80 -10.57
CA ILE A 39 6.89 0.78 -10.10
C ILE A 39 7.76 1.26 -11.25
N GLY A 40 8.53 2.32 -11.00
CA GLY A 40 9.47 2.88 -11.96
C GLY A 40 10.80 2.13 -11.97
N ASP A 41 11.65 2.47 -12.93
CA ASP A 41 12.99 1.90 -13.08
C ASP A 41 14.06 2.66 -12.29
N ASN A 42 13.73 3.83 -11.76
CA ASN A 42 14.67 4.61 -10.97
C ASN A 42 14.89 3.95 -9.61
N VAL A 43 16.17 3.84 -9.26
CA VAL A 43 16.62 3.23 -8.02
C VAL A 43 17.24 4.30 -7.14
N GLN A 44 16.81 4.34 -5.87
CA GLN A 44 17.45 5.14 -4.85
C GLN A 44 17.88 4.26 -3.66
N TYR A 45 18.93 4.66 -2.98
CA TYR A 45 19.43 3.95 -1.80
C TYR A 45 19.29 4.85 -0.57
N VAL A 46 18.58 4.35 0.44
CA VAL A 46 18.41 5.03 1.73
C VAL A 46 18.74 4.04 2.83
N ASN A 47 19.68 4.37 3.71
CA ASN A 47 20.13 3.50 4.82
C ASN A 47 20.49 2.06 4.35
N ASN A 48 21.19 1.94 3.24
CA ASN A 48 21.59 0.67 2.60
C ASN A 48 20.43 -0.19 2.08
N LYS A 49 19.21 0.32 2.08
CA LYS A 49 18.05 -0.32 1.43
C LYS A 49 17.85 0.23 0.02
N LYS A 50 17.51 -0.64 -0.91
CA LYS A 50 17.17 -0.29 -2.31
C LYS A 50 15.69 0.04 -2.41
N TYR A 51 15.35 1.21 -2.94
CA TYR A 51 13.99 1.63 -3.22
C TYR A 51 13.78 1.83 -4.72
N LEU A 52 12.58 1.50 -5.18
CA LEU A 52 12.12 1.73 -6.55
C LEU A 52 11.03 2.81 -6.52
N ASP A 53 11.09 3.78 -7.40
CA ASP A 53 10.09 4.84 -7.46
C ASP A 53 8.68 4.27 -7.67
N LEU A 54 7.71 4.80 -6.94
CA LEU A 54 6.30 4.57 -7.15
C LEU A 54 5.69 5.80 -7.83
N THR A 55 5.16 5.60 -9.02
CA THR A 55 4.57 6.66 -9.82
C THR A 55 3.06 6.49 -9.95
N ARG A 56 2.35 7.59 -10.10
CA ARG A 56 0.89 7.63 -10.32
C ARG A 56 0.57 8.51 -11.51
N PHE A 57 -0.42 8.10 -12.28
CA PHE A 57 -1.04 8.93 -13.32
C PHE A 57 -2.54 8.65 -13.43
N SER A 58 -3.29 9.64 -13.91
CA SER A 58 -4.71 9.50 -14.18
C SER A 58 -4.94 8.84 -15.53
N SER A 59 -5.89 7.92 -15.61
CA SER A 59 -6.29 7.31 -16.89
C SER A 59 -7.08 8.26 -17.79
N LYS A 60 -7.64 9.34 -17.24
CA LYS A 60 -8.41 10.34 -18.02
C LYS A 60 -7.53 11.29 -18.82
N ASP A 61 -6.33 11.52 -18.34
CA ASP A 61 -5.40 12.45 -18.97
C ASP A 61 -4.15 11.71 -19.43
N SER A 62 -4.18 11.24 -20.67
CA SER A 62 -3.03 10.56 -21.29
C SER A 62 -1.81 11.48 -21.49
N THR A 63 -1.99 12.79 -21.29
CA THR A 63 -0.94 13.80 -21.37
C THR A 63 -0.45 14.22 -19.98
N ALA A 64 -1.10 13.75 -18.90
CA ALA A 64 -0.69 14.07 -17.55
C ALA A 64 0.72 13.55 -17.28
N GLU A 65 1.54 14.42 -16.73
CA GLU A 65 2.87 14.04 -16.29
C GLU A 65 2.77 12.97 -15.21
N THR A 66 3.58 11.93 -15.34
CA THR A 66 3.70 10.89 -14.33
C THR A 66 4.25 11.48 -13.03
N THR A 67 3.48 11.43 -11.96
CA THR A 67 3.89 11.97 -10.66
C THR A 67 4.56 10.88 -9.84
N VAL A 68 5.79 11.13 -9.37
CA VAL A 68 6.44 10.28 -8.35
C VAL A 68 5.79 10.59 -7.02
N ILE A 69 5.16 9.59 -6.40
CA ILE A 69 4.45 9.73 -5.13
C ILE A 69 5.26 9.19 -3.93
N GLY A 70 6.36 8.51 -4.19
CA GLY A 70 7.24 7.92 -3.18
C GLY A 70 8.07 6.80 -3.78
N ALA A 71 8.58 5.91 -2.93
CA ALA A 71 9.34 4.75 -3.39
C ALA A 71 9.09 3.50 -2.53
N LEU A 72 9.23 2.32 -3.11
CA LEU A 72 8.98 1.03 -2.47
C LEU A 72 10.28 0.27 -2.26
N HIS A 73 10.42 -0.29 -1.07
CA HIS A 73 11.41 -1.32 -0.74
C HIS A 73 10.70 -2.64 -0.49
N PHE A 74 11.23 -3.70 -1.10
CA PHE A 74 10.75 -5.07 -0.92
C PHE A 74 11.77 -5.82 -0.08
N GLY A 75 11.39 -6.17 1.15
CA GLY A 75 12.22 -6.91 2.08
C GLY A 75 12.22 -8.41 1.83
N TYR A 76 13.16 -9.12 2.48
CA TYR A 76 13.36 -10.56 2.27
C TYR A 76 12.25 -11.42 2.91
N ASP A 77 11.66 -10.93 4.00
CA ASP A 77 10.64 -11.66 4.79
C ASP A 77 9.21 -11.37 4.30
N GLY A 78 9.09 -10.66 3.16
CA GLY A 78 7.81 -10.32 2.57
C GLY A 78 7.25 -8.99 3.05
N ASP A 79 8.01 -8.22 3.80
CA ASP A 79 7.69 -6.85 4.12
C ASP A 79 7.83 -5.93 2.89
N VAL A 80 6.94 -4.96 2.78
CA VAL A 80 7.02 -3.90 1.79
C VAL A 80 6.95 -2.57 2.51
N ASN A 81 7.97 -1.75 2.30
CA ASN A 81 8.08 -0.45 2.93
C ASN A 81 7.88 0.66 1.89
N PHE A 82 7.16 1.70 2.27
CA PHE A 82 6.92 2.90 1.47
C PHE A 82 7.74 4.06 2.02
N LEU A 83 8.59 4.63 1.18
CA LEU A 83 9.37 5.81 1.50
C LEU A 83 8.66 7.05 0.98
N TYR A 84 8.25 7.93 1.88
CA TYR A 84 7.64 9.22 1.58
C TYR A 84 8.28 10.34 2.40
N ASN A 85 8.68 11.43 1.77
CA ASN A 85 9.34 12.57 2.42
C ASN A 85 10.49 12.15 3.36
N LYS A 86 11.33 11.21 2.93
CA LYS A 86 12.47 10.63 3.69
C LYS A 86 12.08 9.80 4.91
N THR A 87 10.79 9.58 5.15
CA THR A 87 10.28 8.73 6.22
C THR A 87 9.83 7.39 5.63
N GLU A 88 10.24 6.31 6.27
CA GLU A 88 9.84 4.96 5.90
C GLU A 88 8.59 4.54 6.68
N TYR A 89 7.62 3.98 5.99
CA TYR A 89 6.38 3.44 6.54
C TYR A 89 6.23 1.99 6.11
N LEU A 90 5.84 1.12 7.03
CA LEU A 90 5.47 -0.24 6.68
C LEU A 90 4.14 -0.23 5.90
N LEU A 91 4.15 -0.80 4.70
CA LEU A 91 2.98 -0.87 3.82
C LEU A 91 2.31 -2.25 3.87
N TYR A 92 3.11 -3.32 3.79
CA TYR A 92 2.67 -4.71 3.92
C TYR A 92 3.70 -5.51 4.73
N ASP A 93 3.22 -6.49 5.47
CA ASP A 93 4.05 -7.51 6.12
C ASP A 93 3.41 -8.89 5.95
N PHE A 94 3.86 -9.62 4.94
CA PHE A 94 3.40 -10.99 4.68
C PHE A 94 4.08 -12.03 5.59
N GLY A 95 5.06 -11.62 6.39
CA GLY A 95 5.68 -12.43 7.43
C GLY A 95 4.84 -12.52 8.70
N ALA A 96 3.97 -11.54 8.96
CA ALA A 96 3.15 -11.50 10.17
C ALA A 96 2.24 -12.72 10.33
N GLU A 97 1.99 -13.10 11.58
CA GLU A 97 1.18 -14.27 11.94
C GLU A 97 -0.23 -13.87 12.40
N VAL A 98 -1.14 -14.84 12.44
CA VAL A 98 -2.51 -14.60 12.92
C VAL A 98 -2.51 -14.14 14.37
N GLY A 99 -3.15 -13.01 14.65
CA GLY A 99 -3.20 -12.34 15.95
C GLY A 99 -2.20 -11.19 16.07
N ASP A 100 -1.24 -11.07 15.16
CA ASP A 100 -0.30 -9.94 15.17
C ASP A 100 -1.03 -8.63 14.91
N THR A 101 -0.55 -7.58 15.58
CA THR A 101 -1.04 -6.21 15.41
C THR A 101 0.02 -5.38 14.74
N LEU A 102 -0.33 -4.81 13.60
CA LEU A 102 0.56 -4.02 12.74
C LEU A 102 0.06 -2.58 12.66
N ASN A 103 0.99 -1.64 12.65
CA ASN A 103 0.70 -0.23 12.36
C ASN A 103 1.18 0.09 10.94
N LEU A 104 0.25 0.16 10.00
CA LEU A 104 0.55 0.18 8.59
C LEU A 104 0.15 1.51 7.96
N PHE A 105 0.92 1.90 6.95
CA PHE A 105 0.59 3.05 6.12
C PHE A 105 -0.79 2.86 5.47
N SER A 106 -1.64 3.87 5.56
CA SER A 106 -3.02 3.84 5.06
C SER A 106 -3.31 4.92 4.03
N GLY A 107 -2.51 5.97 3.97
CA GLY A 107 -2.72 7.03 3.01
C GLY A 107 -1.96 8.30 3.35
N ILE A 108 -2.14 9.30 2.51
CA ILE A 108 -1.64 10.65 2.70
C ILE A 108 -2.85 11.56 2.85
N ASP A 109 -2.90 12.29 3.95
CA ASP A 109 -3.95 13.29 4.15
C ASP A 109 -3.83 14.40 3.10
N ASN A 110 -4.91 14.65 2.38
CA ASN A 110 -4.93 15.61 1.28
C ASN A 110 -4.83 17.08 1.76
N TYR A 111 -5.10 17.35 3.03
CA TYR A 111 -5.08 18.70 3.60
C TYR A 111 -3.74 19.03 4.26
N THR A 112 -3.18 18.08 5.00
CA THR A 112 -1.95 18.28 5.77
C THR A 112 -0.73 17.71 5.07
N SER A 113 -0.90 16.84 4.08
CA SER A 113 0.15 16.02 3.46
C SER A 113 0.85 15.09 4.46
N ASP A 114 0.23 14.83 5.61
CA ASP A 114 0.73 13.91 6.60
C ASP A 114 0.40 12.46 6.21
N CYS A 115 1.30 11.56 6.52
CA CYS A 115 1.06 10.14 6.35
C CYS A 115 0.19 9.60 7.48
N GLN A 116 -0.88 8.92 7.12
CA GLN A 116 -1.76 8.23 8.06
C GLN A 116 -1.36 6.76 8.20
N THR A 117 -1.40 6.28 9.43
CA THR A 117 -1.20 4.86 9.74
C THR A 117 -2.39 4.36 10.55
N TYR A 118 -2.87 3.14 10.22
CA TYR A 118 -3.96 2.51 10.95
C TYR A 118 -3.49 1.20 11.57
N THR A 119 -4.15 0.84 12.67
CA THR A 119 -3.93 -0.45 13.32
C THR A 119 -4.59 -1.55 12.50
N HIS A 120 -3.82 -2.58 12.16
CA HIS A 120 -4.30 -3.76 11.45
C HIS A 120 -4.05 -4.99 12.32
N VAL A 121 -5.03 -5.87 12.44
CA VAL A 121 -4.89 -7.15 13.14
C VAL A 121 -5.01 -8.28 12.14
N VAL A 122 -4.02 -9.16 12.09
CA VAL A 122 -4.05 -10.32 11.19
C VAL A 122 -5.10 -11.32 11.70
N LYS A 123 -6.20 -11.43 10.96
CA LYS A 123 -7.33 -12.31 11.31
C LYS A 123 -7.19 -13.70 10.74
N LYS A 124 -6.66 -13.81 9.52
CA LYS A 124 -6.48 -15.08 8.82
C LYS A 124 -5.30 -15.00 7.87
N LYS A 125 -4.56 -16.10 7.77
CA LYS A 125 -3.47 -16.30 6.83
C LYS A 125 -3.64 -17.64 6.14
N GLU A 126 -3.57 -17.69 4.83
CA GLU A 126 -3.74 -18.90 4.04
C GLU A 126 -2.80 -18.90 2.82
N ILE A 127 -2.42 -20.09 2.38
CA ILE A 127 -1.63 -20.25 1.16
C ILE A 127 -2.61 -20.63 0.05
N LEU A 128 -2.61 -19.86 -1.02
CA LEU A 128 -3.41 -20.11 -2.20
C LEU A 128 -2.83 -21.29 -3.01
N GLU A 129 -3.62 -21.84 -3.94
CA GLU A 129 -3.22 -22.97 -4.81
C GLU A 129 -1.95 -22.66 -5.62
N ASP A 130 -1.73 -21.40 -5.99
CA ASP A 130 -0.53 -20.94 -6.69
C ASP A 130 0.67 -20.66 -5.77
N GLY A 131 0.54 -20.97 -4.48
CA GLY A 131 1.56 -20.85 -3.46
C GLY A 131 1.73 -19.43 -2.90
N ARG A 132 0.90 -18.45 -3.29
CA ARG A 132 0.94 -17.10 -2.71
C ARG A 132 0.27 -17.07 -1.35
N THR A 133 0.78 -16.22 -0.47
CA THR A 133 0.14 -15.92 0.81
C THR A 133 -1.02 -14.95 0.61
N LYS A 134 -2.19 -15.30 1.14
CA LYS A 134 -3.32 -14.40 1.31
C LYS A 134 -3.53 -14.12 2.78
N MET A 135 -3.75 -12.87 3.12
CA MET A 135 -4.04 -12.41 4.49
C MET A 135 -5.35 -11.65 4.50
N ILE A 136 -6.13 -11.88 5.56
CA ILE A 136 -7.32 -11.09 5.88
C ILE A 136 -7.00 -10.34 7.17
N LEU A 137 -7.15 -9.03 7.15
CA LEU A 137 -6.84 -8.15 8.25
C LEU A 137 -8.08 -7.37 8.67
N ASP A 138 -8.27 -7.25 9.98
CA ASP A 138 -9.18 -6.27 10.55
C ASP A 138 -8.43 -4.93 10.65
N VAL A 139 -8.95 -3.89 10.03
CA VAL A 139 -8.47 -2.51 10.16
C VAL A 139 -9.27 -1.82 11.24
N ILE A 140 -8.60 -1.17 12.17
CA ILE A 140 -9.21 -0.49 13.30
C ILE A 140 -8.81 0.98 13.26
N LEU A 141 -9.80 1.85 13.20
CA LEU A 141 -9.65 3.29 13.29
C LEU A 141 -10.44 3.81 14.49
N TYR A 142 -9.78 4.61 15.31
CA TYR A 142 -10.42 5.34 16.40
C TYR A 142 -10.59 6.81 15.99
N GLU A 143 -11.81 7.28 15.92
CA GLU A 143 -12.14 8.67 15.63
C GLU A 143 -12.74 9.33 16.88
N GLU A 144 -12.26 10.51 17.25
CA GLU A 144 -12.86 11.33 18.28
C GLU A 144 -13.79 12.38 17.63
N ILE A 145 -15.07 12.29 17.93
CA ILE A 145 -16.09 13.26 17.51
C ILE A 145 -16.79 13.76 18.77
N ASP A 146 -16.76 15.06 19.00
CA ASP A 146 -17.40 15.71 20.17
C ASP A 146 -17.02 15.05 21.52
N ARG A 147 -15.74 14.74 21.70
CA ARG A 147 -15.18 14.05 22.87
C ARG A 147 -15.69 12.62 23.08
N THR A 148 -16.29 12.05 22.06
CA THR A 148 -16.70 10.64 22.06
C THR A 148 -15.80 9.87 21.09
N ILE A 149 -15.24 8.76 21.55
CA ILE A 149 -14.38 7.91 20.73
C ILE A 149 -15.27 6.88 20.02
N PHE A 150 -15.20 6.85 18.72
CA PHE A 150 -15.85 5.88 17.86
C PHE A 150 -14.82 4.92 17.30
N GLU A 151 -15.09 3.63 17.38
CA GLU A 151 -14.31 2.60 16.72
C GLU A 151 -14.97 2.28 15.37
N ARG A 152 -14.22 2.43 14.29
CA ARG A 152 -14.58 1.92 12.97
C ARG A 152 -13.72 0.70 12.66
N LYS A 153 -14.37 -0.33 12.14
CA LYS A 153 -13.71 -1.58 11.82
C LYS A 153 -14.17 -2.09 10.46
N TRP A 154 -13.21 -2.51 9.63
CA TRP A 154 -13.48 -3.15 8.35
C TRP A 154 -12.38 -4.16 8.02
N GLU A 155 -12.63 -5.02 7.04
CA GLU A 155 -11.65 -6.00 6.59
C GLU A 155 -10.88 -5.51 5.36
N LYS A 156 -9.58 -5.84 5.30
CA LYS A 156 -8.75 -5.74 4.10
C LYS A 156 -8.22 -7.10 3.72
N ILE A 157 -8.06 -7.33 2.42
CA ILE A 157 -7.48 -8.57 1.88
C ILE A 157 -6.20 -8.22 1.15
N TRP A 158 -5.11 -8.91 1.54
CA TRP A 158 -3.82 -8.83 0.88
C TRP A 158 -3.47 -10.14 0.23
N ILE A 159 -2.82 -10.07 -0.92
CA ILE A 159 -2.28 -11.23 -1.62
C ILE A 159 -0.82 -10.93 -1.98
N ALA A 160 0.11 -11.77 -1.54
CA ALA A 160 1.53 -11.62 -1.83
C ALA A 160 1.74 -11.55 -3.35
N GLY A 161 2.51 -10.56 -3.80
CA GLY A 161 2.71 -10.26 -5.21
C GLY A 161 1.58 -9.46 -5.89
N LEU A 162 0.44 -9.23 -5.22
CA LEU A 162 -0.62 -8.33 -5.71
C LEU A 162 -0.80 -7.10 -4.81
N GLY A 163 -0.50 -7.23 -3.52
CA GLY A 163 -0.78 -6.19 -2.53
C GLY A 163 -2.22 -6.25 -2.00
N SER A 164 -2.79 -5.11 -1.64
CA SER A 164 -4.18 -4.98 -1.22
C SER A 164 -5.13 -5.07 -2.40
N LEU A 165 -6.26 -5.74 -2.26
CA LEU A 165 -7.33 -5.74 -3.25
C LEU A 165 -8.03 -4.37 -3.36
N ASP A 166 -7.88 -3.52 -2.35
CA ASP A 166 -8.44 -2.16 -2.33
C ASP A 166 -7.46 -1.12 -2.91
N GLY A 167 -6.33 -1.56 -3.45
CA GLY A 167 -5.29 -0.70 -4.00
C GLY A 167 -4.06 -0.57 -3.10
N ILE A 168 -3.01 0.09 -3.63
CA ILE A 168 -1.70 0.16 -2.96
C ILE A 168 -1.62 1.32 -1.94
N VAL A 169 -2.32 2.40 -2.23
CA VAL A 169 -2.39 3.62 -1.40
C VAL A 169 -3.80 4.20 -1.54
N HIS A 170 -4.47 4.48 -0.44
CA HIS A 170 -5.80 5.12 -0.40
C HIS A 170 -5.71 6.59 -0.09
#